data_03f88ea35b24e2a9aca78401275502d7
#
_entry.id   03f88ea35b24e2a9aca78401275502d7
#
_cell.length_a   1.000
_cell.length_b   1.000
_cell.length_c   1.000
_cell.angle_alpha   90.00
_cell.angle_beta   90.00
_cell.angle_gamma   90.00
#
_symmetry.space_group_name_H-M   'P 1'
#
loop_
_entity.id
_entity.type
_entity.pdbx_description
1 polymer ?
#
loop_
_entity_poly.entity_id
_entity_poly.type
_entity_poly.pdbx_seq_one_letter_code
_entity_poly.pdbx_strand_id
1 'polypeptide(L)'
;MKGIMHWLKSSSKMKRWMFLILIGIILTCYGISDILVQKEMQFSEAGKVVVIFAIGFVCIVIGLIMLNKRNMELFIEATDDRMKNKKNVNVNSLIFDRTIYEKGPKVVVIGGGAGLNTVLTGMKRYTNNITAIVAVSEYGKEQTLSRRRLQTALPLEDIKDSIVALAPERKEDIGKLMNHEMINPELRGLKFSDIYFTAMKEVFRNDVRAIEKSDSIFNITGKILPVTNTEMNICAELENGYVVENKDMIPQVVSDNMTRINRVYIQPSNCKPAEGVLEAIREADSIIIGPGSLYTNIIPNLLVNGVAKAIKESKAIKIYINNIMTEFGQTDNYSVADHIKAIIEHCGEGLIDYCIYDTGEVIPEYIKKYNKEGADLVAVSYTHLRAHETRGNL
;
A
#
# COMPACT_ATOMS: atom_id res chain seq x y z
N MET A 1 4.97 -40.65 16.49
CA MET A 1 6.05 -41.36 15.79
C MET A 1 5.93 -41.38 14.25
N LYS A 2 4.72 -41.38 13.65
CA LYS A 2 4.57 -41.38 12.17
C LYS A 2 5.14 -40.14 11.47
N GLY A 3 5.11 -38.94 12.09
CA GLY A 3 5.65 -37.69 11.50
C GLY A 3 7.18 -37.67 11.36
N ILE A 4 7.91 -38.21 12.31
CA ILE A 4 9.39 -38.28 12.30
C ILE A 4 9.89 -39.19 11.19
N MET A 5 9.23 -40.35 10.96
CA MET A 5 9.60 -41.27 9.88
C MET A 5 9.29 -40.68 8.49
N HIS A 6 8.26 -39.86 8.35
CA HIS A 6 7.96 -39.16 7.08
C HIS A 6 9.01 -38.09 6.78
N TRP A 7 9.47 -37.38 7.83
CA TRP A 7 10.54 -36.39 7.76
C TRP A 7 11.90 -36.99 7.36
N LEU A 8 12.21 -38.17 7.87
CA LEU A 8 13.41 -38.95 7.49
C LEU A 8 13.35 -39.48 6.04
N LYS A 9 12.16 -39.70 5.47
CA LYS A 9 11.97 -40.14 4.09
C LYS A 9 12.08 -39.02 3.04
N SER A 10 11.98 -37.77 3.45
CA SER A 10 12.07 -36.62 2.54
C SER A 10 13.46 -36.55 1.89
N SER A 11 13.52 -36.37 0.57
CA SER A 11 14.74 -36.23 -0.24
C SER A 11 15.51 -34.93 0.01
N SER A 12 15.26 -34.26 1.14
CA SER A 12 15.87 -33.00 1.47
C SER A 12 17.36 -33.10 1.67
N LYS A 13 18.14 -32.19 1.12
CA LYS A 13 19.60 -32.05 1.32
C LYS A 13 19.99 -31.90 2.81
N MET A 14 19.04 -31.88 3.74
CA MET A 14 19.22 -31.81 5.19
C MET A 14 20.03 -33.01 5.75
N LYS A 15 19.87 -34.21 5.17
CA LYS A 15 20.59 -35.42 5.61
C LYS A 15 22.11 -35.25 5.58
N ARG A 16 22.64 -34.49 4.62
CA ARG A 16 24.11 -34.24 4.50
C ARG A 16 24.63 -33.43 5.67
N TRP A 17 23.88 -32.43 6.10
CA TRP A 17 24.27 -31.55 7.21
C TRP A 17 24.09 -32.22 8.56
N MET A 18 23.05 -33.03 8.72
CA MET A 18 22.90 -33.90 9.91
C MET A 18 24.03 -34.90 10.02
N PHE A 19 24.45 -35.50 8.90
CA PHE A 19 25.58 -36.42 8.88
C PHE A 19 26.90 -35.72 9.24
N LEU A 20 27.11 -34.50 8.78
CA LEU A 20 28.27 -33.67 9.15
C LEU A 20 28.31 -33.36 10.65
N ILE A 21 27.15 -33.03 11.25
CA ILE A 21 27.04 -32.84 12.71
C ILE A 21 27.38 -34.13 13.47
N LEU A 22 26.86 -35.25 13.00
CA LEU A 22 27.13 -36.55 13.63
C LEU A 22 28.63 -36.89 13.61
N ILE A 23 29.31 -36.69 12.48
CA ILE A 23 30.75 -36.83 12.36
C ILE A 23 31.47 -35.89 13.33
N GLY A 24 31.05 -34.64 13.40
CA GLY A 24 31.60 -33.66 14.34
C GLY A 24 31.48 -34.08 15.79
N ILE A 25 30.31 -34.63 16.20
CA ILE A 25 30.10 -35.18 17.55
C ILE A 25 31.02 -36.34 17.82
N ILE A 26 31.18 -37.31 16.89
CA ILE A 26 32.06 -38.45 17.05
C ILE A 26 33.51 -37.99 17.23
N LEU A 27 34.00 -37.05 16.42
CA LEU A 27 35.36 -36.52 16.52
C LEU A 27 35.60 -35.76 17.83
N THR A 28 34.64 -34.96 18.29
CA THR A 28 34.77 -34.27 19.60
C THR A 28 34.74 -35.24 20.76
N CYS A 29 33.86 -36.25 20.76
CA CYS A 29 33.82 -37.29 21.78
C CYS A 29 35.12 -38.10 21.80
N TYR A 30 35.71 -38.44 20.64
CA TYR A 30 36.99 -39.13 20.55
C TYR A 30 38.11 -38.27 21.15
N GLY A 31 38.20 -36.98 20.80
CA GLY A 31 39.17 -36.07 21.37
C GLY A 31 39.08 -35.93 22.90
N ILE A 32 37.84 -35.84 23.44
CA ILE A 32 37.61 -35.80 24.89
C ILE A 32 38.01 -37.12 25.56
N SER A 33 37.65 -38.25 24.97
CA SER A 33 37.98 -39.57 25.51
C SER A 33 39.49 -39.75 25.63
N ASP A 34 40.25 -39.35 24.62
CA ASP A 34 41.70 -39.46 24.59
C ASP A 34 42.38 -38.61 25.68
N ILE A 35 41.86 -37.39 25.94
CA ILE A 35 42.32 -36.52 27.03
C ILE A 35 42.06 -37.16 28.41
N LEU A 36 40.92 -37.83 28.59
CA LEU A 36 40.53 -38.42 29.88
C LEU A 36 41.26 -39.72 30.21
N VAL A 37 41.66 -40.49 29.19
CA VAL A 37 42.26 -41.80 29.37
C VAL A 37 43.78 -41.71 29.55
N GLN A 38 44.46 -40.77 28.92
CA GLN A 38 45.92 -40.66 28.99
C GLN A 38 46.33 -39.66 30.10
N LYS A 39 46.82 -40.19 31.23
CA LYS A 39 47.31 -39.44 32.39
C LYS A 39 48.65 -38.73 32.16
N GLU A 40 49.46 -39.14 31.20
CA GLU A 40 50.73 -38.52 30.81
C GLU A 40 50.83 -38.47 29.28
N MET A 41 50.49 -37.33 28.69
CA MET A 41 50.61 -37.14 27.23
C MET A 41 51.94 -36.47 26.89
N GLN A 42 52.67 -37.05 25.93
CA GLN A 42 53.77 -36.30 25.27
C GLN A 42 53.24 -35.11 24.50
N PHE A 43 54.00 -34.02 24.51
CA PHE A 43 53.58 -32.73 23.89
C PHE A 43 53.16 -32.85 22.41
N SER A 44 53.77 -33.80 21.67
CA SER A 44 53.45 -34.10 20.26
C SER A 44 52.06 -34.76 20.09
N GLU A 45 51.59 -35.57 21.03
CA GLU A 45 50.29 -36.25 20.96
C GLU A 45 49.15 -35.37 21.43
N ALA A 46 49.39 -34.51 22.43
CA ALA A 46 48.45 -33.51 22.88
C ALA A 46 48.04 -32.55 21.73
N GLY A 47 48.98 -32.15 20.87
CA GLY A 47 48.71 -31.34 19.69
C GLY A 47 47.75 -32.01 18.70
N LYS A 48 47.88 -33.31 18.46
CA LYS A 48 46.97 -34.04 17.54
C LYS A 48 45.55 -34.13 18.07
N VAL A 49 45.39 -34.38 19.37
CA VAL A 49 44.08 -34.47 20.02
C VAL A 49 43.35 -33.13 19.99
N VAL A 50 44.04 -32.02 20.25
CA VAL A 50 43.48 -30.65 20.16
C VAL A 50 43.03 -30.33 18.72
N VAL A 51 43.82 -30.73 17.71
CA VAL A 51 43.45 -30.54 16.30
C VAL A 51 42.21 -31.34 15.94
N ILE A 52 42.10 -32.61 16.36
CA ILE A 52 40.91 -33.43 16.09
C ILE A 52 39.68 -32.86 16.76
N PHE A 53 39.79 -32.40 18.01
CA PHE A 53 38.70 -31.72 18.73
C PHE A 53 38.25 -30.46 18.01
N ALA A 54 39.19 -29.59 17.58
CA ALA A 54 38.89 -28.39 16.86
C ALA A 54 38.18 -28.64 15.52
N ILE A 55 38.63 -29.66 14.77
CA ILE A 55 37.99 -30.09 13.52
C ILE A 55 36.56 -30.57 13.81
N GLY A 56 36.34 -31.39 14.81
CA GLY A 56 35.04 -31.88 15.22
C GLY A 56 34.09 -30.72 15.58
N PHE A 57 34.57 -29.76 16.36
CA PHE A 57 33.82 -28.58 16.74
C PHE A 57 33.43 -27.70 15.53
N VAL A 58 34.36 -27.47 14.62
CA VAL A 58 34.09 -26.72 13.38
C VAL A 58 33.06 -27.44 12.52
N CYS A 59 33.10 -28.77 12.40
CA CYS A 59 32.10 -29.54 11.67
C CYS A 59 30.70 -29.39 12.29
N ILE A 60 30.58 -29.39 13.62
CA ILE A 60 29.29 -29.15 14.31
C ILE A 60 28.76 -27.75 14.00
N VAL A 61 29.60 -26.74 14.13
CA VAL A 61 29.20 -25.34 13.90
C VAL A 61 28.74 -25.14 12.45
N ILE A 62 29.52 -25.63 11.48
CA ILE A 62 29.16 -25.55 10.06
C ILE A 62 27.84 -26.29 9.79
N GLY A 63 27.71 -27.51 10.34
CA GLY A 63 26.51 -28.31 10.18
C GLY A 63 25.26 -27.63 10.75
N LEU A 64 25.34 -27.00 11.92
CA LEU A 64 24.27 -26.27 12.56
C LEU A 64 23.87 -25.02 11.75
N ILE A 65 24.84 -24.23 11.28
CA ILE A 65 24.59 -23.05 10.46
C ILE A 65 23.86 -23.44 9.16
N MET A 66 24.34 -24.48 8.49
CA MET A 66 23.76 -24.95 7.23
C MET A 66 22.38 -25.61 7.42
N LEU A 67 22.16 -26.30 8.53
CA LEU A 67 20.86 -26.87 8.87
C LEU A 67 19.83 -25.78 9.16
N ASN A 68 20.22 -24.77 9.94
CA ASN A 68 19.36 -23.61 10.22
C ASN A 68 19.02 -22.82 8.93
N LYS A 69 20.01 -22.58 8.08
CA LYS A 69 19.79 -21.95 6.78
C LYS A 69 18.76 -22.74 5.95
N ARG A 70 18.88 -24.06 5.90
CA ARG A 70 17.97 -24.93 5.13
C ARG A 70 16.57 -25.00 5.74
N ASN A 71 16.44 -25.02 7.06
CA ASN A 71 15.14 -24.93 7.72
C ASN A 71 14.44 -23.62 7.40
N MET A 72 15.17 -22.50 7.41
CA MET A 72 14.66 -21.21 7.04
C MET A 72 14.19 -21.18 5.56
N GLU A 73 14.98 -21.73 4.64
CA GLU A 73 14.61 -21.87 3.22
C GLU A 73 13.29 -22.64 3.06
N LEU A 74 13.15 -23.79 3.73
CA LEU A 74 11.94 -24.60 3.66
C LEU A 74 10.73 -23.90 4.29
N PHE A 75 10.94 -23.16 5.37
CA PHE A 75 9.87 -22.38 6.02
C PHE A 75 9.36 -21.25 5.11
N ILE A 76 10.29 -20.53 4.47
CA ILE A 76 9.96 -19.48 3.51
C ILE A 76 9.28 -20.07 2.27
N GLU A 77 9.79 -21.20 1.73
CA GLU A 77 9.21 -21.93 0.60
C GLU A 77 7.77 -22.42 0.88
N ALA A 78 7.48 -22.77 2.14
CA ALA A 78 6.15 -23.19 2.56
C ALA A 78 5.17 -22.01 2.78
N THR A 79 5.69 -20.83 3.08
CA THR A 79 4.88 -19.66 3.47
C THR A 79 4.63 -18.70 2.30
N ASP A 80 5.50 -18.69 1.29
CA ASP A 80 5.41 -17.73 0.17
C ASP A 80 5.15 -18.44 -1.16
N ASP A 81 3.92 -18.31 -1.68
CA ASP A 81 3.53 -18.83 -3.01
C ASP A 81 4.37 -18.22 -4.17
N ARG A 82 5.05 -17.08 -3.95
CA ARG A 82 5.99 -16.47 -4.92
C ARG A 82 7.19 -17.35 -5.24
N MET A 83 7.51 -18.28 -4.35
CA MET A 83 8.69 -19.13 -4.47
C MET A 83 8.47 -20.38 -5.28
N LYS A 84 7.24 -20.83 -5.49
CA LYS A 84 6.93 -22.04 -6.26
C LYS A 84 7.45 -22.02 -7.70
N ASN A 85 7.68 -20.80 -8.25
CA ASN A 85 8.14 -20.61 -9.62
C ASN A 85 9.63 -20.25 -9.80
N LYS A 86 10.42 -20.06 -8.74
CA LYS A 86 11.85 -19.70 -8.84
C LYS A 86 12.75 -20.82 -8.32
N LYS A 87 13.50 -21.44 -9.22
CA LYS A 87 14.43 -22.55 -8.92
C LYS A 87 15.65 -22.20 -8.04
N ASN A 88 15.99 -20.92 -7.89
CA ASN A 88 17.13 -20.47 -7.07
C ASN A 88 16.76 -19.19 -6.31
N VAL A 89 16.23 -19.34 -5.10
CA VAL A 89 15.97 -18.20 -4.22
C VAL A 89 17.13 -18.04 -3.25
N ASN A 90 17.73 -16.86 -3.22
CA ASN A 90 18.74 -16.52 -2.23
C ASN A 90 18.04 -16.05 -0.94
N VAL A 91 18.04 -16.90 0.08
CA VAL A 91 17.38 -16.63 1.38
C VAL A 91 17.91 -15.35 2.03
N ASN A 92 19.19 -15.06 1.87
CA ASN A 92 19.78 -13.84 2.43
C ASN A 92 19.19 -12.57 1.78
N SER A 93 18.94 -12.58 0.45
CA SER A 93 18.29 -11.43 -0.20
C SER A 93 16.85 -11.25 0.28
N LEU A 94 16.11 -12.35 0.49
CA LEU A 94 14.73 -12.26 0.97
C LEU A 94 14.61 -11.73 2.41
N ILE A 95 15.49 -12.21 3.31
CA ILE A 95 15.52 -11.70 4.69
C ILE A 95 15.97 -10.25 4.69
N PHE A 96 16.95 -9.91 3.85
CA PHE A 96 17.46 -8.56 3.70
C PHE A 96 16.37 -7.64 3.14
N ASP A 97 15.69 -8.03 2.06
CA ASP A 97 14.59 -7.28 1.45
C ASP A 97 13.45 -7.08 2.44
N ARG A 98 13.02 -8.14 3.14
CA ARG A 98 11.96 -8.05 4.15
C ARG A 98 12.34 -7.08 5.28
N THR A 99 13.57 -7.17 5.79
CA THR A 99 14.05 -6.28 6.86
C THR A 99 14.16 -4.83 6.40
N ILE A 100 14.57 -4.59 5.15
CA ILE A 100 14.62 -3.24 4.55
C ILE A 100 13.21 -2.68 4.38
N TYR A 101 12.27 -3.45 3.86
CA TYR A 101 10.89 -3.00 3.65
C TYR A 101 10.15 -2.74 4.96
N GLU A 102 10.39 -3.54 6.01
CA GLU A 102 9.82 -3.32 7.35
C GLU A 102 10.43 -2.09 8.04
N LYS A 103 11.68 -1.73 7.75
CA LYS A 103 12.37 -0.52 8.23
C LYS A 103 12.31 0.64 7.24
N GLY A 104 11.61 0.47 6.14
CA GLY A 104 11.44 1.50 5.11
C GLY A 104 10.71 2.75 5.63
N PRO A 105 10.76 3.84 4.86
CA PRO A 105 10.11 5.10 5.26
C PRO A 105 8.60 4.90 5.45
N LYS A 106 8.03 5.62 6.40
CA LYS A 106 6.59 5.73 6.61
C LYS A 106 6.02 6.67 5.55
N VAL A 107 5.25 6.11 4.63
CA VAL A 107 4.65 6.86 3.51
C VAL A 107 3.15 6.93 3.70
N VAL A 108 2.63 8.14 3.77
CA VAL A 108 1.19 8.41 3.73
C VAL A 108 0.81 8.80 2.31
N VAL A 109 -0.22 8.15 1.74
CA VAL A 109 -0.77 8.48 0.42
C VAL A 109 -2.22 8.91 0.59
N ILE A 110 -2.55 10.13 0.15
CA ILE A 110 -3.88 10.73 0.32
C ILE A 110 -4.53 10.89 -1.06
N GLY A 111 -5.72 10.34 -1.23
CA GLY A 111 -6.42 10.46 -2.52
C GLY A 111 -7.62 9.54 -2.64
N GLY A 112 -7.92 9.15 -3.87
CA GLY A 112 -8.99 8.22 -4.24
C GLY A 112 -8.92 7.85 -5.72
N GLY A 113 -9.73 6.88 -6.12
CA GLY A 113 -9.83 6.44 -7.50
C GLY A 113 -8.62 5.65 -8.03
N ALA A 114 -8.61 5.45 -9.34
CA ALA A 114 -7.61 4.61 -10.01
C ALA A 114 -6.16 5.12 -9.89
N GLY A 115 -5.99 6.45 -9.79
CA GLY A 115 -4.68 7.06 -9.63
C GLY A 115 -4.01 6.65 -8.33
N LEU A 116 -4.72 6.74 -7.21
CA LEU A 116 -4.26 6.29 -5.89
C LEU A 116 -3.80 4.83 -5.96
N ASN A 117 -4.61 3.95 -6.55
CA ASN A 117 -4.34 2.51 -6.63
C ASN A 117 -3.07 2.19 -7.44
N THR A 118 -2.76 3.01 -8.45
CA THR A 118 -1.52 2.90 -9.22
C THR A 118 -0.31 3.22 -8.36
N VAL A 119 -0.36 4.31 -7.60
CA VAL A 119 0.72 4.69 -6.66
C VAL A 119 0.90 3.64 -5.57
N LEU A 120 -0.18 3.19 -4.93
CA LEU A 120 -0.12 2.14 -3.90
C LEU A 120 0.51 0.84 -4.42
N THR A 121 0.13 0.43 -5.65
CA THR A 121 0.70 -0.75 -6.31
C THR A 121 2.21 -0.61 -6.57
N GLY A 122 2.67 0.60 -6.88
CA GLY A 122 4.09 0.92 -7.05
C GLY A 122 4.83 0.93 -5.71
N MET A 123 4.30 1.68 -4.74
CA MET A 123 4.95 1.94 -3.45
C MET A 123 5.16 0.68 -2.60
N LYS A 124 4.26 -0.31 -2.65
CA LYS A 124 4.42 -1.57 -1.91
C LYS A 124 5.66 -2.38 -2.28
N ARG A 125 6.37 -1.98 -3.36
CA ARG A 125 7.65 -2.59 -3.77
C ARG A 125 8.86 -1.95 -3.08
N TYR A 126 8.66 -0.86 -2.36
CA TYR A 126 9.74 -0.07 -1.74
C TYR A 126 9.65 0.00 -0.22
N THR A 127 8.44 -0.06 0.34
CA THR A 127 8.22 -0.04 1.80
C THR A 127 6.96 -0.80 2.17
N ASN A 128 6.97 -1.40 3.37
CA ASN A 128 5.78 -1.98 4.00
C ASN A 128 5.02 -0.96 4.86
N ASN A 129 5.61 0.21 5.14
CA ASN A 129 5.07 1.22 6.03
C ASN A 129 4.21 2.23 5.26
N ILE A 130 3.23 1.73 4.49
CA ILE A 130 2.31 2.54 3.71
C ILE A 130 1.03 2.74 4.50
N THR A 131 0.54 3.99 4.56
CA THR A 131 -0.82 4.29 5.02
C THR A 131 -1.56 5.01 3.91
N ALA A 132 -2.57 4.36 3.34
CA ALA A 132 -3.47 4.98 2.37
C ALA A 132 -4.61 5.67 3.12
N ILE A 133 -4.76 6.99 2.96
CA ILE A 133 -5.89 7.77 3.47
C ILE A 133 -6.83 8.00 2.28
N VAL A 134 -8.01 7.40 2.36
CA VAL A 134 -8.91 7.25 1.22
C VAL A 134 -10.16 8.08 1.40
N ALA A 135 -10.60 8.74 0.32
CA ALA A 135 -11.84 9.47 0.29
C ALA A 135 -13.05 8.55 0.55
N VAL A 136 -14.01 9.04 1.31
CA VAL A 136 -15.29 8.39 1.59
C VAL A 136 -16.43 9.33 1.21
N SER A 137 -16.55 9.62 -0.06
CA SER A 137 -17.62 10.45 -0.61
C SER A 137 -18.61 9.60 -1.41
N GLU A 138 -19.88 9.96 -1.40
CA GLU A 138 -20.90 9.23 -2.15
C GLU A 138 -20.59 9.10 -3.64
N TYR A 139 -20.90 7.94 -4.19
CA TYR A 139 -20.81 7.62 -5.61
C TYR A 139 -22.17 7.20 -6.14
N GLY A 140 -22.50 7.66 -7.32
CA GLY A 140 -23.54 7.35 -8.26
C GLY A 140 -24.77 6.52 -7.88
N LYS A 141 -25.75 6.52 -8.77
CA LYS A 141 -27.06 5.87 -8.55
C LYS A 141 -27.00 4.35 -8.26
N GLU A 142 -26.03 3.64 -8.83
CA GLU A 142 -25.93 2.19 -8.66
C GLU A 142 -25.49 1.80 -7.24
N GLN A 143 -24.55 2.52 -6.66
CA GLN A 143 -24.12 2.29 -5.28
C GLN A 143 -25.18 2.70 -4.26
N THR A 144 -26.00 3.71 -4.58
CA THR A 144 -27.14 4.08 -3.76
C THR A 144 -28.14 2.92 -3.59
N LEU A 145 -28.29 2.07 -4.60
CA LEU A 145 -29.17 0.88 -4.51
C LEU A 145 -28.57 -0.18 -3.58
N SER A 146 -27.30 -0.50 -3.70
CA SER A 146 -26.60 -1.45 -2.82
C SER A 146 -26.62 -0.95 -1.37
N ARG A 147 -26.31 0.33 -1.15
CA ARG A 147 -26.35 0.95 0.19
C ARG A 147 -27.74 0.94 0.81
N ARG A 148 -28.81 1.25 0.05
CA ARG A 148 -30.19 1.17 0.54
C ARG A 148 -30.60 -0.25 0.94
N ARG A 149 -30.17 -1.25 0.17
CA ARG A 149 -30.49 -2.66 0.44
C ARG A 149 -29.73 -3.20 1.65
N LEU A 150 -28.46 -2.83 1.80
CA LEU A 150 -27.56 -3.36 2.83
C LEU A 150 -27.39 -2.42 4.03
N GLN A 151 -28.00 -1.22 4.00
CA GLN A 151 -27.89 -0.21 5.06
C GLN A 151 -26.42 0.14 5.42
N THR A 152 -25.52 0.13 4.43
CA THR A 152 -24.14 0.51 4.64
C THR A 152 -23.99 2.02 4.73
N ALA A 153 -23.19 2.51 5.68
CA ALA A 153 -23.04 3.95 5.93
C ALA A 153 -21.99 4.62 5.05
N LEU A 154 -20.92 3.92 4.70
CA LEU A 154 -19.80 4.50 3.94
C LEU A 154 -19.71 3.94 2.53
N PRO A 155 -19.37 4.78 1.54
CA PRO A 155 -18.97 4.31 0.21
C PRO A 155 -17.58 3.68 0.30
N LEU A 156 -17.48 2.40 -0.07
CA LEU A 156 -16.29 1.57 0.14
C LEU A 156 -15.55 1.22 -1.16
N GLU A 157 -15.92 1.81 -2.30
CA GLU A 157 -15.33 1.49 -3.60
C GLU A 157 -13.83 1.77 -3.62
N ASP A 158 -13.40 2.98 -3.25
CA ASP A 158 -11.98 3.34 -3.21
C ASP A 158 -11.20 2.54 -2.15
N ILE A 159 -11.85 2.18 -1.03
CA ILE A 159 -11.27 1.31 -0.01
C ILE A 159 -11.07 -0.11 -0.55
N LYS A 160 -12.08 -0.67 -1.21
CA LYS A 160 -12.01 -1.97 -1.88
C LYS A 160 -10.84 -2.00 -2.87
N ASP A 161 -10.76 -0.99 -3.73
CA ASP A 161 -9.73 -0.91 -4.75
C ASP A 161 -8.33 -0.72 -4.14
N SER A 162 -8.22 0.01 -3.03
CA SER A 162 -6.98 0.14 -2.28
C SER A 162 -6.55 -1.19 -1.63
N ILE A 163 -7.49 -2.00 -1.11
CA ILE A 163 -7.21 -3.37 -0.65
C ILE A 163 -6.63 -4.20 -1.78
N VAL A 164 -7.26 -4.17 -2.96
CA VAL A 164 -6.76 -4.89 -4.14
C VAL A 164 -5.38 -4.39 -4.56
N ALA A 165 -5.14 -3.07 -4.53
CA ALA A 165 -3.85 -2.47 -4.88
C ALA A 165 -2.71 -2.91 -3.95
N LEU A 166 -2.96 -2.96 -2.64
CA LEU A 166 -1.99 -3.34 -1.62
C LEU A 166 -1.91 -4.84 -1.37
N ALA A 167 -2.84 -5.63 -1.91
CA ALA A 167 -2.83 -7.08 -1.80
C ALA A 167 -1.56 -7.69 -2.40
N PRO A 168 -1.12 -8.88 -1.93
CA PRO A 168 0.03 -9.60 -2.47
C PRO A 168 -0.19 -10.06 -3.93
N GLU A 169 0.67 -10.91 -4.48
CA GLU A 169 0.67 -11.29 -5.90
C GLU A 169 -0.64 -11.90 -6.46
N ARG A 170 -1.54 -12.38 -5.60
CA ARG A 170 -2.90 -12.82 -5.98
C ARG A 170 -3.91 -11.68 -6.21
N LYS A 171 -3.41 -10.48 -6.47
CA LYS A 171 -4.20 -9.27 -6.72
C LYS A 171 -5.35 -9.47 -7.72
N GLU A 172 -5.11 -10.23 -8.79
CA GLU A 172 -6.12 -10.48 -9.83
C GLU A 172 -7.30 -11.31 -9.30
N ASP A 173 -7.04 -12.34 -8.49
CA ASP A 173 -8.09 -13.18 -7.93
C ASP A 173 -8.90 -12.43 -6.88
N ILE A 174 -8.23 -11.64 -6.04
CA ILE A 174 -8.89 -10.77 -5.06
C ILE A 174 -9.72 -9.71 -5.78
N GLY A 175 -9.19 -9.08 -6.83
CA GLY A 175 -9.91 -8.11 -7.65
C GLY A 175 -11.15 -8.71 -8.32
N LYS A 176 -11.02 -9.91 -8.92
CA LYS A 176 -12.15 -10.63 -9.51
C LYS A 176 -13.22 -10.96 -8.48
N LEU A 177 -12.81 -11.44 -7.29
CA LEU A 177 -13.72 -11.78 -6.20
C LEU A 177 -14.47 -10.53 -5.71
N MET A 178 -13.75 -9.46 -5.41
CA MET A 178 -14.34 -8.22 -4.88
C MET A 178 -15.31 -7.57 -5.86
N ASN A 179 -15.04 -7.64 -7.16
CA ASN A 179 -15.90 -7.07 -8.20
C ASN A 179 -16.93 -8.06 -8.76
N HIS A 180 -16.98 -9.29 -8.22
CA HIS A 180 -17.95 -10.29 -8.67
C HIS A 180 -19.38 -9.85 -8.34
N GLU A 181 -20.21 -9.68 -9.38
CA GLU A 181 -21.65 -9.42 -9.23
C GLU A 181 -22.38 -10.72 -8.92
N MET A 182 -23.23 -10.70 -7.91
CA MET A 182 -23.94 -11.86 -7.44
C MET A 182 -24.99 -12.33 -8.46
N ILE A 183 -24.93 -13.61 -8.83
CA ILE A 183 -25.83 -14.23 -9.82
C ILE A 183 -27.17 -14.63 -9.15
N ASN A 184 -27.16 -14.89 -7.85
CA ASN A 184 -28.37 -15.27 -7.09
C ASN A 184 -29.45 -14.19 -7.26
N PRO A 185 -30.70 -14.55 -7.62
CA PRO A 185 -31.78 -13.58 -7.81
C PRO A 185 -32.04 -12.65 -6.63
N GLU A 186 -31.88 -13.13 -5.38
CA GLU A 186 -32.09 -12.35 -4.16
C GLU A 186 -30.98 -11.29 -3.94
N LEU A 187 -29.77 -11.57 -4.45
CA LEU A 187 -28.60 -10.74 -4.29
C LEU A 187 -28.22 -9.99 -5.58
N ARG A 188 -29.02 -10.12 -6.61
CA ARG A 188 -28.74 -9.57 -7.95
C ARG A 188 -28.51 -8.06 -7.90
N GLY A 189 -27.43 -7.61 -8.54
CA GLY A 189 -27.01 -6.19 -8.55
C GLY A 189 -26.14 -5.80 -7.35
N LEU A 190 -25.82 -6.74 -6.44
CA LEU A 190 -24.84 -6.54 -5.39
C LEU A 190 -23.51 -7.14 -5.82
N LYS A 191 -22.41 -6.46 -5.53
CA LYS A 191 -21.06 -7.02 -5.65
C LYS A 191 -20.71 -7.81 -4.38
N PHE A 192 -19.81 -8.78 -4.51
CA PHE A 192 -19.29 -9.49 -3.34
C PHE A 192 -18.71 -8.53 -2.29
N SER A 193 -18.03 -7.46 -2.73
CA SER A 193 -17.49 -6.42 -1.84
C SER A 193 -18.57 -5.79 -0.95
N ASP A 194 -19.77 -5.53 -1.48
CA ASP A 194 -20.85 -4.91 -0.74
C ASP A 194 -21.31 -5.83 0.40
N ILE A 195 -21.48 -7.12 0.11
CA ILE A 195 -21.85 -8.14 1.08
C ILE A 195 -20.75 -8.34 2.12
N TYR A 196 -19.49 -8.41 1.66
CA TYR A 196 -18.32 -8.59 2.52
C TYR A 196 -18.22 -7.47 3.57
N PHE A 197 -18.22 -6.21 3.13
CA PHE A 197 -18.09 -5.08 4.05
C PHE A 197 -19.31 -4.94 4.98
N THR A 198 -20.51 -5.28 4.50
CA THR A 198 -21.71 -5.32 5.36
C THR A 198 -21.52 -6.34 6.47
N ALA A 199 -21.12 -7.57 6.14
CA ALA A 199 -20.84 -8.60 7.12
C ALA A 199 -19.71 -8.21 8.10
N MET A 200 -18.65 -7.60 7.60
CA MET A 200 -17.54 -7.09 8.42
C MET A 200 -18.01 -6.03 9.41
N LYS A 201 -18.88 -5.10 8.98
CA LYS A 201 -19.46 -4.09 9.84
C LYS A 201 -20.34 -4.70 10.92
N GLU A 202 -21.17 -5.68 10.58
CA GLU A 202 -22.01 -6.39 11.56
C GLU A 202 -21.17 -7.09 12.63
N VAL A 203 -20.09 -7.77 12.23
CA VAL A 203 -19.19 -8.49 13.14
C VAL A 203 -18.40 -7.53 14.04
N PHE A 204 -17.80 -6.49 13.47
CA PHE A 204 -16.89 -5.58 14.20
C PHE A 204 -17.60 -4.33 14.74
N ARG A 205 -18.84 -4.08 14.35
CA ARG A 205 -19.71 -2.97 14.80
C ARG A 205 -19.10 -1.57 14.61
N ASN A 206 -18.08 -1.45 13.75
CA ASN A 206 -17.38 -0.21 13.47
C ASN A 206 -16.74 -0.31 12.09
N ASP A 207 -16.98 0.68 11.23
CA ASP A 207 -16.47 0.68 9.84
C ASP A 207 -14.93 0.71 9.78
N VAL A 208 -14.25 1.50 10.62
CA VAL A 208 -12.78 1.54 10.66
C VAL A 208 -12.20 0.20 11.07
N ARG A 209 -12.74 -0.43 12.12
CA ARG A 209 -12.30 -1.75 12.54
C ARG A 209 -12.57 -2.82 11.49
N ALA A 210 -13.66 -2.72 10.74
CA ALA A 210 -13.97 -3.60 9.63
C ALA A 210 -12.90 -3.49 8.54
N ILE A 211 -12.48 -2.26 8.20
CA ILE A 211 -11.41 -2.00 7.24
C ILE A 211 -10.06 -2.52 7.75
N GLU A 212 -9.66 -2.18 8.99
CA GLU A 212 -8.42 -2.67 9.60
C GLU A 212 -8.33 -4.21 9.66
N LYS A 213 -9.46 -4.87 9.94
CA LYS A 213 -9.51 -6.34 9.94
C LYS A 213 -9.45 -6.93 8.54
N SER A 214 -9.96 -6.20 7.55
CA SER A 214 -9.81 -6.56 6.14
C SER A 214 -8.35 -6.54 5.70
N ASP A 215 -7.54 -5.60 6.22
CA ASP A 215 -6.09 -5.55 5.99
C ASP A 215 -5.42 -6.88 6.37
N SER A 216 -5.78 -7.42 7.52
CA SER A 216 -5.26 -8.71 8.01
C SER A 216 -5.80 -9.91 7.22
N ILE A 217 -7.08 -9.90 6.83
CA ILE A 217 -7.74 -11.00 6.09
C ILE A 217 -7.12 -11.14 4.69
N PHE A 218 -6.88 -10.03 4.00
CA PHE A 218 -6.30 -10.02 2.67
C PHE A 218 -4.78 -9.94 2.67
N ASN A 219 -4.15 -9.88 3.85
CA ASN A 219 -2.69 -9.77 4.05
C ASN A 219 -2.08 -8.67 3.19
N ILE A 220 -2.68 -7.48 3.23
CA ILE A 220 -2.20 -6.35 2.45
C ILE A 220 -0.90 -5.78 3.00
N THR A 221 -0.17 -5.06 2.15
CA THR A 221 1.04 -4.33 2.54
C THR A 221 0.66 -2.93 3.03
N GLY A 222 0.84 -2.65 4.31
CA GLY A 222 0.50 -1.35 4.91
C GLY A 222 -0.89 -1.32 5.56
N LYS A 223 -1.50 -0.13 5.61
CA LYS A 223 -2.80 0.14 6.23
C LYS A 223 -3.68 0.99 5.32
N ILE A 224 -4.99 0.83 5.45
CA ILE A 224 -5.97 1.68 4.77
C ILE A 224 -6.83 2.34 5.82
N LEU A 225 -6.95 3.65 5.76
CA LEU A 225 -7.78 4.46 6.64
C LEU A 225 -8.77 5.27 5.80
N PRO A 226 -10.07 5.25 6.10
CA PRO A 226 -10.96 6.25 5.56
C PRO A 226 -10.57 7.62 6.11
N VAL A 227 -10.66 8.68 5.32
CA VAL A 227 -10.33 10.03 5.81
C VAL A 227 -11.22 10.45 6.98
N THR A 228 -12.47 10.02 6.96
CA THR A 228 -13.49 10.28 8.00
C THR A 228 -14.44 9.09 8.12
N ASN A 229 -15.08 8.96 9.27
CA ASN A 229 -16.17 7.99 9.51
C ASN A 229 -17.55 8.60 9.29
N THR A 230 -17.59 9.89 8.98
CA THR A 230 -18.85 10.60 8.73
C THR A 230 -19.14 10.52 7.24
N GLU A 231 -20.39 10.20 6.91
CA GLU A 231 -20.86 10.32 5.53
C GLU A 231 -20.71 11.77 5.06
N MET A 232 -20.03 11.94 3.94
CA MET A 232 -19.57 13.24 3.46
C MET A 232 -20.06 13.47 2.04
N ASN A 233 -20.86 14.53 1.85
CA ASN A 233 -21.23 15.01 0.51
C ASN A 233 -20.24 16.07 0.04
N ILE A 234 -19.91 16.05 -1.24
CA ILE A 234 -19.09 17.05 -1.89
C ILE A 234 -20.03 17.98 -2.68
N CYS A 235 -19.94 19.27 -2.35
CA CYS A 235 -20.68 20.31 -3.01
C CYS A 235 -19.71 21.22 -3.78
N ALA A 236 -20.11 21.68 -4.96
CA ALA A 236 -19.35 22.65 -5.76
C ALA A 236 -20.16 23.93 -5.95
N GLU A 237 -19.55 25.06 -5.68
CA GLU A 237 -20.03 26.37 -6.08
C GLU A 237 -19.35 26.77 -7.38
N LEU A 238 -20.11 27.12 -8.40
CA LEU A 238 -19.60 27.52 -9.70
C LEU A 238 -19.39 29.04 -9.75
N GLU A 239 -18.58 29.53 -10.69
CA GLU A 239 -18.29 30.96 -10.86
C GLU A 239 -19.54 31.80 -11.10
N ASN A 240 -20.61 31.22 -11.65
CA ASN A 240 -21.89 31.87 -11.86
C ASN A 240 -22.80 31.89 -10.61
N GLY A 241 -22.31 31.36 -9.45
CA GLY A 241 -23.03 31.28 -8.19
C GLY A 241 -23.97 30.07 -8.06
N TYR A 242 -24.07 29.22 -9.08
CA TYR A 242 -24.84 27.97 -8.97
C TYR A 242 -24.16 26.98 -8.04
N VAL A 243 -24.93 26.29 -7.21
CA VAL A 243 -24.41 25.28 -6.27
C VAL A 243 -24.87 23.89 -6.70
N VAL A 244 -23.92 22.98 -6.82
CA VAL A 244 -24.13 21.56 -7.12
C VAL A 244 -23.86 20.75 -5.86
N GLU A 245 -24.89 20.09 -5.32
CA GLU A 245 -24.80 19.35 -4.06
C GLU A 245 -24.39 17.88 -4.23
N ASN A 246 -24.32 17.39 -5.47
CA ASN A 246 -23.94 16.01 -5.79
C ASN A 246 -22.72 16.00 -6.69
N LYS A 247 -21.63 15.39 -6.22
CA LYS A 247 -20.36 15.32 -6.95
C LYS A 247 -20.49 14.70 -8.34
N ASP A 248 -21.38 13.71 -8.50
CA ASP A 248 -21.55 13.00 -9.78
C ASP A 248 -22.19 13.91 -10.86
N MET A 249 -22.90 14.94 -10.41
CA MET A 249 -23.51 15.93 -11.29
C MET A 249 -22.60 17.10 -11.63
N ILE A 250 -21.49 17.27 -10.89
CA ILE A 250 -20.57 18.40 -11.08
C ILE A 250 -20.09 18.51 -12.54
N PRO A 251 -19.54 17.47 -13.17
CA PRO A 251 -19.02 17.58 -14.53
C PRO A 251 -20.09 18.03 -15.53
N GLN A 252 -21.28 17.44 -15.44
CA GLN A 252 -22.37 17.73 -16.35
C GLN A 252 -22.90 19.16 -16.15
N VAL A 253 -23.12 19.57 -14.90
CA VAL A 253 -23.65 20.91 -14.59
C VAL A 253 -22.65 22.00 -14.96
N VAL A 254 -21.35 21.78 -14.76
CA VAL A 254 -20.29 22.70 -15.19
C VAL A 254 -20.30 22.87 -16.71
N SER A 255 -20.38 21.76 -17.44
CA SER A 255 -20.44 21.77 -18.90
C SER A 255 -21.71 22.45 -19.43
N ASP A 256 -22.87 22.10 -18.88
CA ASP A 256 -24.16 22.65 -19.31
C ASP A 256 -24.25 24.17 -19.08
N ASN A 257 -23.62 24.68 -18.02
CA ASN A 257 -23.59 26.11 -17.69
C ASN A 257 -22.40 26.85 -18.31
N MET A 258 -21.51 26.16 -19.06
CA MET A 258 -20.29 26.74 -19.65
C MET A 258 -19.51 27.60 -18.65
N THR A 259 -19.32 27.09 -17.44
CA THR A 259 -18.70 27.81 -16.32
C THR A 259 -17.60 26.96 -15.70
N ARG A 260 -16.94 27.45 -14.67
CA ARG A 260 -15.89 26.72 -13.92
C ARG A 260 -16.30 26.54 -12.47
N ILE A 261 -15.64 25.61 -11.79
CA ILE A 261 -15.75 25.45 -10.35
C ILE A 261 -15.01 26.61 -9.69
N ASN A 262 -15.72 27.38 -8.88
CA ASN A 262 -15.16 28.45 -8.05
C ASN A 262 -14.53 27.83 -6.78
N ARG A 263 -15.31 26.99 -6.08
CA ARG A 263 -14.83 26.25 -4.90
C ARG A 263 -15.63 24.97 -4.67
N VAL A 264 -14.99 24.02 -4.01
CA VAL A 264 -15.66 22.84 -3.45
C VAL A 264 -15.64 22.91 -1.93
N TYR A 265 -16.66 22.33 -1.31
CA TYR A 265 -16.76 22.18 0.13
C TYR A 265 -17.45 20.88 0.49
N ILE A 266 -17.29 20.45 1.73
CA ILE A 266 -17.86 19.21 2.24
C ILE A 266 -19.02 19.46 3.19
N GLN A 267 -20.03 18.61 3.15
CA GLN A 267 -21.15 18.62 4.06
C GLN A 267 -21.25 17.27 4.79
N PRO A 268 -21.29 17.28 6.14
CA PRO A 268 -21.18 18.43 7.03
C PRO A 268 -19.76 19.02 7.07
N SER A 269 -19.63 20.33 7.23
CA SER A 269 -18.34 21.05 7.22
C SER A 269 -17.43 20.71 8.42
N ASN A 270 -18.00 20.10 9.48
CA ASN A 270 -17.28 19.72 10.69
C ASN A 270 -16.90 18.23 10.72
N CYS A 271 -16.79 17.58 9.55
CA CYS A 271 -16.33 16.20 9.46
C CYS A 271 -15.02 16.01 10.23
N LYS A 272 -15.02 15.08 11.19
CA LYS A 272 -13.81 14.73 11.95
C LYS A 272 -13.03 13.65 11.21
N PRO A 273 -11.70 13.69 11.24
CA PRO A 273 -10.89 12.61 10.68
C PRO A 273 -11.15 11.29 11.43
N ALA A 274 -11.02 10.18 10.73
CA ALA A 274 -11.07 8.87 11.34
C ALA A 274 -9.88 8.65 12.29
N GLU A 275 -10.03 7.71 13.21
CA GLU A 275 -8.98 7.34 14.17
C GLU A 275 -7.70 6.91 13.42
N GLY A 276 -6.54 7.39 13.86
CA GLY A 276 -5.24 7.09 13.26
C GLY A 276 -4.84 7.99 12.07
N VAL A 277 -5.75 8.73 11.43
CA VAL A 277 -5.43 9.59 10.27
C VAL A 277 -4.43 10.68 10.62
N LEU A 278 -4.71 11.48 11.66
CA LEU A 278 -3.81 12.57 12.06
C LEU A 278 -2.49 12.06 12.61
N GLU A 279 -2.49 10.91 13.26
CA GLU A 279 -1.30 10.26 13.78
C GLU A 279 -0.41 9.79 12.63
N ALA A 280 -0.97 9.09 11.65
CA ALA A 280 -0.23 8.65 10.46
C ALA A 280 0.43 9.83 9.73
N ILE A 281 -0.28 10.96 9.57
CA ILE A 281 0.25 12.17 8.94
C ILE A 281 1.42 12.77 9.74
N ARG A 282 1.32 12.81 11.08
CA ARG A 282 2.39 13.37 11.94
C ARG A 282 3.64 12.51 11.97
N GLU A 283 3.47 11.19 11.88
CA GLU A 283 4.56 10.21 11.92
C GLU A 283 5.18 9.90 10.56
N ALA A 284 4.62 10.42 9.48
CA ALA A 284 5.10 10.18 8.14
C ALA A 284 6.50 10.76 7.89
N ASP A 285 7.31 10.04 7.13
CA ASP A 285 8.55 10.54 6.52
C ASP A 285 8.26 11.22 5.18
N SER A 286 7.21 10.76 4.48
CA SER A 286 6.75 11.33 3.22
C SER A 286 5.23 11.29 3.12
N ILE A 287 4.64 12.37 2.62
CA ILE A 287 3.21 12.49 2.35
C ILE A 287 3.03 12.71 0.85
N ILE A 288 2.31 11.80 0.21
CA ILE A 288 1.96 11.88 -1.20
C ILE A 288 0.49 12.28 -1.30
N ILE A 289 0.23 13.37 -2.03
CA ILE A 289 -1.12 13.87 -2.31
C ILE A 289 -1.43 13.56 -3.76
N GLY A 290 -2.47 12.77 -4.02
CA GLY A 290 -2.83 12.32 -5.36
C GLY A 290 -2.01 11.13 -5.87
N PRO A 291 -2.08 10.84 -7.20
CA PRO A 291 -2.98 11.44 -8.18
C PRO A 291 -4.45 11.06 -7.93
N GLY A 292 -5.35 11.77 -8.55
CA GLY A 292 -6.78 11.53 -8.45
C GLY A 292 -7.56 12.78 -8.83
N SER A 293 -8.87 12.67 -8.89
CA SER A 293 -9.75 13.79 -9.21
C SER A 293 -9.54 14.94 -8.23
N LEU A 294 -9.17 16.11 -8.76
CA LEU A 294 -8.78 17.27 -7.96
C LEU A 294 -9.89 17.70 -7.00
N TYR A 295 -11.10 17.90 -7.53
CA TYR A 295 -12.22 18.44 -6.79
C TYR A 295 -13.08 17.41 -6.07
N THR A 296 -12.98 16.13 -6.44
CA THR A 296 -13.81 15.09 -5.85
C THR A 296 -13.06 14.10 -4.98
N ASN A 297 -11.74 13.98 -5.13
CA ASN A 297 -10.93 13.02 -4.35
C ASN A 297 -9.78 13.68 -3.58
N ILE A 298 -9.12 14.72 -4.12
CA ILE A 298 -7.96 15.33 -3.46
C ILE A 298 -8.39 16.39 -2.47
N ILE A 299 -9.00 17.49 -2.97
CA ILE A 299 -9.40 18.62 -2.12
C ILE A 299 -10.34 18.20 -0.99
N PRO A 300 -11.39 17.37 -1.21
CA PRO A 300 -12.29 16.96 -0.14
C PRO A 300 -11.61 16.24 1.01
N ASN A 301 -10.59 15.42 0.74
CA ASN A 301 -9.80 14.79 1.79
C ASN A 301 -9.04 15.80 2.66
N LEU A 302 -8.50 16.85 2.02
CA LEU A 302 -7.77 17.92 2.70
C LEU A 302 -8.70 18.85 3.50
N LEU A 303 -9.97 18.96 3.12
CA LEU A 303 -10.99 19.76 3.80
C LEU A 303 -11.49 19.10 5.11
N VAL A 304 -11.27 17.80 5.33
CA VAL A 304 -11.61 17.16 6.60
C VAL A 304 -10.85 17.82 7.73
N ASN A 305 -11.58 18.11 8.82
CA ASN A 305 -11.07 18.95 9.91
C ASN A 305 -9.73 18.46 10.47
N GLY A 306 -8.74 19.33 10.46
CA GLY A 306 -7.40 19.08 10.98
C GLY A 306 -6.44 18.37 10.01
N VAL A 307 -6.90 17.79 8.89
CA VAL A 307 -6.04 17.08 7.93
C VAL A 307 -5.04 18.04 7.29
N ALA A 308 -5.48 19.12 6.64
CA ALA A 308 -4.59 20.11 6.04
C ALA A 308 -3.63 20.72 7.08
N LYS A 309 -4.11 21.00 8.28
CA LYS A 309 -3.27 21.51 9.38
C LYS A 309 -2.19 20.49 9.76
N ALA A 310 -2.54 19.24 9.94
CA ALA A 310 -1.58 18.19 10.29
C ALA A 310 -0.50 18.01 9.21
N ILE A 311 -0.87 18.09 7.92
CA ILE A 311 0.07 18.04 6.81
C ILE A 311 1.04 19.22 6.85
N LYS A 312 0.55 20.44 7.07
CA LYS A 312 1.40 21.64 7.17
C LYS A 312 2.40 21.57 8.33
N GLU A 313 1.96 21.07 9.48
CA GLU A 313 2.77 20.93 10.69
C GLU A 313 3.72 19.74 10.63
N SER A 314 3.50 18.78 9.74
CA SER A 314 4.34 17.60 9.57
C SER A 314 5.72 17.97 9.02
N LYS A 315 6.76 17.27 9.52
CA LYS A 315 8.13 17.35 9.00
C LYS A 315 8.36 16.50 7.75
N ALA A 316 7.36 15.71 7.35
CA ALA A 316 7.41 14.87 6.15
C ALA A 316 7.63 15.71 4.89
N ILE A 317 8.28 15.11 3.90
CA ILE A 317 8.33 15.68 2.56
C ILE A 317 6.95 15.54 1.93
N LYS A 318 6.37 16.64 1.45
CA LYS A 318 5.04 16.72 0.87
C LYS A 318 5.12 16.77 -0.65
N ILE A 319 4.63 15.72 -1.29
CA ILE A 319 4.72 15.53 -2.74
C ILE A 319 3.32 15.51 -3.32
N TYR A 320 3.03 16.42 -4.23
CA TYR A 320 1.83 16.36 -5.06
C TYR A 320 2.12 15.62 -6.36
N ILE A 321 1.31 14.62 -6.70
CA ILE A 321 1.38 13.94 -8.00
C ILE A 321 0.22 14.46 -8.85
N ASN A 322 0.56 15.20 -9.90
CA ASN A 322 -0.43 15.78 -10.81
C ASN A 322 -1.00 14.74 -11.76
N ASN A 323 -2.25 14.92 -12.15
CA ASN A 323 -2.89 14.10 -13.18
C ASN A 323 -2.22 14.34 -14.54
N ILE A 324 -2.12 13.28 -15.35
CA ILE A 324 -1.61 13.37 -16.73
C ILE A 324 -2.66 14.01 -17.65
N MET A 325 -3.93 13.69 -17.41
CA MET A 325 -5.07 14.18 -18.20
C MET A 325 -5.94 15.10 -17.36
N THR A 326 -6.55 16.07 -18.00
CA THR A 326 -7.63 16.88 -17.41
C THR A 326 -8.89 16.02 -17.21
N GLU A 327 -9.82 16.50 -16.43
CA GLU A 327 -11.13 15.86 -16.20
C GLU A 327 -12.23 16.76 -16.71
N PHE A 328 -13.06 16.23 -17.61
CA PHE A 328 -14.19 16.92 -18.20
C PHE A 328 -15.10 17.53 -17.15
N GLY A 329 -15.46 18.80 -17.34
CA GLY A 329 -16.34 19.55 -16.43
C GLY A 329 -15.76 19.78 -15.04
N GLN A 330 -14.45 19.57 -14.83
CA GLN A 330 -13.78 19.82 -13.56
C GLN A 330 -12.48 20.62 -13.76
N THR A 331 -11.56 20.09 -14.53
CA THR A 331 -10.23 20.68 -14.74
C THR A 331 -9.95 20.97 -16.21
N ASP A 332 -10.97 21.31 -16.97
CA ASP A 332 -10.85 21.65 -18.38
C ASP A 332 -9.85 22.78 -18.59
N ASN A 333 -8.87 22.55 -19.46
CA ASN A 333 -7.78 23.47 -19.78
C ASN A 333 -6.86 23.84 -18.59
N TYR A 334 -6.85 23.05 -17.50
CA TYR A 334 -5.94 23.29 -16.39
C TYR A 334 -4.50 22.92 -16.76
N SER A 335 -3.59 23.78 -16.33
CA SER A 335 -2.17 23.47 -16.26
C SER A 335 -1.82 22.83 -14.91
N VAL A 336 -0.58 22.31 -14.78
CA VAL A 336 -0.03 21.87 -13.49
C VAL A 336 -0.12 22.97 -12.43
N ALA A 337 0.16 24.23 -12.82
CA ALA A 337 0.08 25.37 -11.91
C ALA A 337 -1.33 25.64 -11.42
N ASP A 338 -2.36 25.46 -12.28
CA ASP A 338 -3.76 25.63 -11.91
C ASP A 338 -4.21 24.59 -10.90
N HIS A 339 -3.77 23.34 -11.03
CA HIS A 339 -4.05 22.29 -10.04
C HIS A 339 -3.45 22.65 -8.66
N ILE A 340 -2.19 23.09 -8.62
CA ILE A 340 -1.54 23.52 -7.38
C ILE A 340 -2.25 24.74 -6.78
N LYS A 341 -2.60 25.71 -7.61
CA LYS A 341 -3.32 26.91 -7.20
C LYS A 341 -4.67 26.56 -6.57
N ALA A 342 -5.44 25.68 -7.19
CA ALA A 342 -6.72 25.23 -6.65
C ALA A 342 -6.58 24.56 -5.27
N ILE A 343 -5.53 23.73 -5.05
CA ILE A 343 -5.24 23.14 -3.73
C ILE A 343 -4.93 24.24 -2.71
N ILE A 344 -4.11 25.23 -3.08
CA ILE A 344 -3.72 26.33 -2.18
C ILE A 344 -4.93 27.20 -1.84
N GLU A 345 -5.78 27.54 -2.80
CA GLU A 345 -6.98 28.36 -2.60
C GLU A 345 -7.99 27.72 -1.64
N HIS A 346 -8.14 26.39 -1.68
CA HIS A 346 -9.07 25.67 -0.79
C HIS A 346 -8.48 25.35 0.58
N CYS A 347 -7.20 25.00 0.64
CA CYS A 347 -6.59 24.41 1.83
C CYS A 347 -5.46 25.28 2.41
N GLY A 348 -5.05 26.36 1.72
CA GLY A 348 -3.97 27.27 2.10
C GLY A 348 -2.58 26.72 1.78
N GLU A 349 -1.56 27.56 1.89
CA GLU A 349 -0.16 27.25 1.57
C GLU A 349 0.47 26.24 2.52
N GLY A 350 1.63 25.67 2.11
CA GLY A 350 2.46 24.78 2.94
C GLY A 350 2.07 23.30 2.89
N LEU A 351 1.23 22.90 1.92
CA LEU A 351 0.81 21.51 1.71
C LEU A 351 1.68 20.75 0.70
N ILE A 352 2.47 21.45 -0.10
CA ILE A 352 3.22 20.88 -1.23
C ILE A 352 4.64 21.43 -1.20
N ASP A 353 5.63 20.54 -1.09
CA ASP A 353 7.06 20.87 -1.22
C ASP A 353 7.53 20.59 -2.65
N TYR A 354 7.01 19.51 -3.26
CA TYR A 354 7.37 19.06 -4.61
C TYR A 354 6.13 18.65 -5.40
N CYS A 355 6.17 18.89 -6.70
CA CYS A 355 5.15 18.40 -7.63
C CYS A 355 5.79 17.45 -8.65
N ILE A 356 5.22 16.25 -8.78
CA ILE A 356 5.56 15.30 -9.84
C ILE A 356 4.53 15.42 -10.95
N TYR A 357 4.97 15.68 -12.16
CA TYR A 357 4.14 15.76 -13.36
C TYR A 357 4.80 15.05 -14.52
N ASP A 358 4.02 14.62 -15.50
CA ASP A 358 4.51 13.93 -16.69
C ASP A 358 4.92 14.93 -17.78
N THR A 359 6.11 14.71 -18.36
CA THR A 359 6.62 15.45 -19.53
C THR A 359 6.85 14.51 -20.72
N GLY A 360 6.45 13.25 -20.60
CA GLY A 360 6.63 12.23 -21.64
C GLY A 360 5.70 12.47 -22.84
N GLU A 361 6.11 11.96 -23.99
CA GLU A 361 5.24 11.91 -25.17
C GLU A 361 4.19 10.81 -24.96
N VAL A 362 2.95 11.21 -24.80
CA VAL A 362 1.83 10.28 -24.71
C VAL A 362 1.49 9.76 -26.10
N ILE A 363 1.29 8.45 -26.23
CA ILE A 363 0.94 7.80 -27.50
C ILE A 363 -0.37 8.42 -28.02
N PRO A 364 -0.41 8.90 -29.32
CA PRO A 364 -1.56 9.64 -29.85
C PRO A 364 -2.91 8.89 -29.79
N GLU A 365 -2.87 7.57 -29.80
CA GLU A 365 -4.07 6.74 -29.67
C GLU A 365 -4.74 6.86 -28.29
N TYR A 366 -3.95 6.97 -27.22
CA TYR A 366 -4.48 7.22 -25.88
C TYR A 366 -5.06 8.64 -25.79
N ILE A 367 -4.38 9.64 -26.32
CA ILE A 367 -4.89 11.02 -26.35
C ILE A 367 -6.25 11.05 -27.06
N LYS A 368 -6.38 10.43 -28.24
CA LYS A 368 -7.65 10.34 -28.97
C LYS A 368 -8.76 9.64 -28.18
N LYS A 369 -8.41 8.64 -27.35
CA LYS A 369 -9.38 7.98 -26.49
C LYS A 369 -9.91 8.92 -25.42
N TYR A 370 -9.03 9.61 -24.73
CA TYR A 370 -9.40 10.55 -23.67
C TYR A 370 -10.13 11.79 -24.22
N ASN A 371 -9.74 12.31 -25.38
CA ASN A 371 -10.42 13.43 -26.02
C ASN A 371 -11.90 13.11 -26.38
N LYS A 372 -12.23 11.82 -26.64
CA LYS A 372 -13.63 11.41 -26.81
C LYS A 372 -14.45 11.55 -25.52
N GLU A 373 -13.79 11.50 -24.39
CA GLU A 373 -14.39 11.69 -23.06
C GLU A 373 -14.26 13.14 -22.57
N GLY A 374 -13.79 14.06 -23.44
CA GLY A 374 -13.62 15.47 -23.13
C GLY A 374 -12.39 15.81 -22.30
N ALA A 375 -11.45 14.87 -22.14
CA ALA A 375 -10.22 15.07 -21.38
C ALA A 375 -9.02 15.33 -22.31
N ASP A 376 -8.15 16.28 -21.94
CA ASP A 376 -6.95 16.65 -22.64
C ASP A 376 -5.70 16.45 -21.77
N LEU A 377 -4.51 16.51 -22.37
CA LEU A 377 -3.26 16.52 -21.62
C LEU A 377 -3.17 17.76 -20.73
N VAL A 378 -2.75 17.57 -19.48
CA VAL A 378 -2.50 18.69 -18.58
C VAL A 378 -1.28 19.49 -19.09
N ALA A 379 -1.49 20.77 -19.35
CA ALA A 379 -0.43 21.64 -19.86
C ALA A 379 0.63 21.93 -18.78
N VAL A 380 1.91 21.89 -19.18
CA VAL A 380 3.03 22.28 -18.33
C VAL A 380 3.41 23.71 -18.64
N SER A 381 3.03 24.66 -17.78
CA SER A 381 3.40 26.07 -17.92
C SER A 381 4.67 26.37 -17.13
N TYR A 382 5.80 26.37 -17.79
CA TYR A 382 7.12 26.65 -17.18
C TYR A 382 7.25 28.06 -16.60
N THR A 383 6.49 29.02 -17.09
CA THR A 383 6.54 30.42 -16.62
C THR A 383 6.00 30.60 -15.22
N HIS A 384 5.00 29.83 -14.82
CA HIS A 384 4.40 29.88 -13.50
C HIS A 384 5.12 28.98 -12.48
N LEU A 385 5.73 27.87 -12.91
CA LEU A 385 6.46 26.97 -12.04
C LEU A 385 7.80 27.56 -11.55
N ARG A 386 8.49 28.37 -12.35
CA ARG A 386 9.75 29.04 -11.96
C ARG A 386 9.61 29.99 -10.76
N ALA A 387 8.46 30.52 -10.48
CA ALA A 387 8.23 31.35 -9.30
C ALA A 387 8.29 30.56 -7.98
N HIS A 388 8.12 29.22 -8.03
CA HIS A 388 8.17 28.31 -6.90
C HIS A 388 9.42 27.39 -6.89
N GLU A 389 10.22 27.34 -7.97
CA GLU A 389 11.44 26.54 -8.07
C GLU A 389 12.66 27.12 -7.33
N THR A 390 12.55 28.27 -6.69
CA THR A 390 13.68 28.97 -6.04
C THR A 390 14.18 28.33 -4.73
N ARG A 391 13.81 27.08 -4.43
CA ARG A 391 14.38 26.32 -3.31
C ARG A 391 14.66 24.87 -3.67
N GLY A 392 15.64 24.62 -4.51
CA GLY A 392 16.03 23.23 -4.68
C GLY A 392 16.85 22.91 -5.90
N ASN A 393 17.94 23.62 -6.11
CA ASN A 393 19.11 23.08 -6.82
C ASN A 393 20.22 22.94 -5.80
N LEU A 394 20.36 21.73 -5.24
CA LEU A 394 21.63 21.21 -4.71
C LEU A 394 21.62 19.70 -4.88
#